data_8fc922c651f1a9b09d911c937d418874
#
_entry.id   8fc922c651f1a9b09d911c937d418874
#
_cell.length_a   1.000
_cell.length_b   1.000
_cell.length_c   1.000
_cell.angle_alpha   90.00
_cell.angle_beta   90.00
_cell.angle_gamma   90.00
#
_symmetry.space_group_name_H-M   'P 1'
#
loop_
_entity.id
_entity.type
_entity.pdbx_description
1 polymer ?
#
loop_
_entity_poly.entity_id
_entity_poly.type
_entity_poly.pdbx_seq_one_letter_code
_entity_poly.pdbx_strand_id
1 'polypeptide(L)'
;MIPPFDPDRKRVPMTVIAVEYTYSDATAAARDEIRPDHRGWLAGLIDAGTVLSTGPFADGSGALILVSAADAETARELFRTDPFQQAGLVDSARFTEWTPVMGAFTDR
;
A
#
# COMPACT_ATOMS: atom_id res chain seq x y z
N MET A 1 -17.51 -21.41 15.15
CA MET A 1 -16.36 -22.06 15.78
C MET A 1 -15.12 -21.89 14.92
N ILE A 2 -14.06 -21.41 15.52
CA ILE A 2 -12.78 -21.29 14.82
C ILE A 2 -12.18 -22.70 14.71
N PRO A 3 -11.84 -23.18 13.50
CA PRO A 3 -11.21 -24.48 13.38
C PRO A 3 -9.85 -24.49 14.10
N PRO A 4 -9.41 -25.63 14.62
CA PRO A 4 -8.09 -25.73 15.22
C PRO A 4 -7.02 -25.43 14.20
N PHE A 5 -5.87 -24.97 14.66
CA PHE A 5 -4.71 -24.74 13.79
C PHE A 5 -4.37 -26.03 13.04
N ASP A 6 -4.29 -25.92 11.71
CA ASP A 6 -3.94 -27.02 10.82
C ASP A 6 -2.63 -26.68 10.11
N PRO A 7 -1.51 -27.31 10.49
CA PRO A 7 -0.21 -27.02 9.88
C PRO A 7 -0.14 -27.41 8.40
N ASP A 8 -1.01 -28.31 7.92
CA ASP A 8 -1.04 -28.74 6.53
C ASP A 8 -1.91 -27.83 5.66
N ARG A 9 -2.65 -26.91 6.27
CA ARG A 9 -3.48 -25.97 5.52
C ARG A 9 -2.61 -24.98 4.78
N LYS A 10 -2.72 -25.02 3.46
CA LYS A 10 -1.98 -24.05 2.62
C LYS A 10 -2.48 -22.64 2.88
N ARG A 11 -1.58 -21.78 3.31
CA ARG A 11 -1.81 -20.34 3.34
C ARG A 11 -1.29 -19.75 2.04
N VAL A 12 -1.99 -18.76 1.50
CA VAL A 12 -1.44 -17.95 0.44
C VAL A 12 -0.26 -17.19 1.06
N PRO A 13 0.98 -17.37 0.57
CA PRO A 13 2.11 -16.63 1.10
C PRO A 13 1.88 -15.13 0.90
N MET A 14 2.11 -14.36 1.96
CA MET A 14 2.04 -12.91 1.89
C MET A 14 3.45 -12.38 1.79
N THR A 15 3.65 -11.42 0.90
CA THR A 15 4.92 -10.73 0.74
C THR A 15 4.72 -9.23 0.95
N VAL A 16 5.81 -8.50 1.11
CA VAL A 16 5.74 -7.04 1.18
C VAL A 16 5.88 -6.47 -0.21
N ILE A 17 4.96 -5.62 -0.59
CA ILE A 17 5.01 -4.88 -1.84
C ILE A 17 5.35 -3.43 -1.51
N ALA A 18 6.44 -2.94 -2.09
CA ALA A 18 6.80 -1.53 -2.01
C ALA A 18 6.04 -0.79 -3.12
N VAL A 19 5.10 0.05 -2.74
CA VAL A 19 4.34 0.88 -3.67
C VAL A 19 4.94 2.27 -3.63
N GLU A 20 5.42 2.74 -4.77
CA GLU A 20 6.01 4.07 -4.90
C GLU A 20 5.13 4.91 -5.81
N TYR A 21 4.57 5.98 -5.24
CA TYR A 21 3.81 6.98 -5.99
C TYR A 21 4.72 8.13 -6.40
N THR A 22 4.55 8.60 -7.62
CA THR A 22 5.17 9.84 -8.10
C THR A 22 4.09 10.90 -8.28
N TYR A 23 4.35 12.09 -7.77
CA TYR A 23 3.44 13.23 -7.84
C TYR A 23 4.06 14.35 -8.67
N SER A 24 3.20 15.18 -9.29
CA SER A 24 3.62 16.43 -9.92
C SER A 24 3.06 17.62 -9.15
N ASP A 25 3.70 18.76 -9.28
CA ASP A 25 3.23 20.02 -8.67
C ASP A 25 1.87 20.45 -9.24
N ALA A 26 1.60 20.11 -10.50
CA ALA A 26 0.36 20.47 -11.17
C ALA A 26 -0.89 19.94 -10.48
N THR A 27 -0.78 18.83 -9.75
CA THR A 27 -1.92 18.19 -9.06
C THR A 27 -1.87 18.36 -7.54
N ALA A 28 -0.95 19.16 -7.01
CA ALA A 28 -0.75 19.30 -5.57
C ALA A 28 -2.00 19.83 -4.85
N ALA A 29 -2.64 20.87 -5.40
CA ALA A 29 -3.86 21.43 -4.81
C ALA A 29 -5.02 20.43 -4.80
N ALA A 30 -5.16 19.67 -5.89
CA ALA A 30 -6.20 18.63 -5.96
C ALA A 30 -5.95 17.50 -4.97
N ARG A 31 -4.69 17.11 -4.77
CA ARG A 31 -4.35 16.11 -3.74
C ARG A 31 -4.71 16.63 -2.35
N ASP A 32 -4.47 17.90 -2.06
CA ASP A 32 -4.83 18.49 -0.75
C ASP A 32 -6.33 18.34 -0.48
N GLU A 33 -7.16 18.54 -1.48
CA GLU A 33 -8.62 18.40 -1.35
C GLU A 33 -9.06 16.94 -1.13
N ILE A 34 -8.44 16.00 -1.82
CA ILE A 34 -8.81 14.57 -1.79
C ILE A 34 -8.11 13.84 -0.63
N ARG A 35 -7.09 14.44 -0.03
CA ARG A 35 -6.28 13.77 1.00
C ARG A 35 -7.07 13.19 2.17
N PRO A 36 -8.12 13.84 2.71
CA PRO A 36 -8.91 13.19 3.76
C PRO A 36 -9.51 11.86 3.34
N ASP A 37 -10.00 11.75 2.12
CA ASP A 37 -10.55 10.49 1.59
C ASP A 37 -9.46 9.44 1.39
N HIS A 38 -8.32 9.85 0.84
CA HIS A 38 -7.14 9.00 0.65
C HIS A 38 -6.65 8.45 2.01
N ARG A 39 -6.54 9.31 3.02
CA ARG A 39 -6.11 8.89 4.36
C ARG A 39 -7.11 7.98 5.03
N GLY A 40 -8.42 8.20 4.83
CA GLY A 40 -9.46 7.31 5.33
C GLY A 40 -9.38 5.92 4.72
N TRP A 41 -9.12 5.85 3.42
CA TRP A 41 -8.91 4.58 2.72
C TRP A 41 -7.69 3.83 3.27
N LEU A 42 -6.56 4.55 3.45
CA LEU A 42 -5.35 3.97 4.04
C LEU A 42 -5.58 3.50 5.47
N ALA A 43 -6.28 4.28 6.29
CA ALA A 43 -6.55 3.92 7.68
C ALA A 43 -7.30 2.61 7.80
N GLY A 44 -8.28 2.37 6.94
CA GLY A 44 -8.99 1.10 6.88
C GLY A 44 -8.09 -0.08 6.55
N LEU A 45 -7.15 0.12 5.62
CA LEU A 45 -6.21 -0.91 5.24
C LEU A 45 -5.14 -1.16 6.31
N ILE A 46 -4.77 -0.12 7.07
CA ILE A 46 -3.86 -0.27 8.22
C ILE A 46 -4.55 -1.11 9.29
N ASP A 47 -5.80 -0.82 9.61
CA ASP A 47 -6.57 -1.57 10.60
C ASP A 47 -6.73 -3.04 10.20
N ALA A 48 -6.88 -3.31 8.91
CA ALA A 48 -6.99 -4.66 8.37
C ALA A 48 -5.65 -5.40 8.29
N GLY A 49 -4.52 -4.72 8.54
CA GLY A 49 -3.18 -5.30 8.44
C GLY A 49 -2.66 -5.37 7.01
N THR A 50 -3.36 -4.79 6.05
CA THR A 50 -2.95 -4.80 4.64
C THR A 50 -1.88 -3.76 4.35
N VAL A 51 -2.04 -2.53 4.86
CA VAL A 51 -0.98 -1.51 4.78
C VAL A 51 -0.15 -1.59 6.06
N LEU A 52 1.15 -1.77 5.91
CA LEU A 52 2.08 -1.93 7.02
C LEU A 52 2.62 -0.59 7.48
N SER A 53 2.90 0.30 6.55
CA SER A 53 3.44 1.63 6.82
C SER A 53 3.29 2.50 5.57
N THR A 54 3.15 3.79 5.73
CA THR A 54 3.03 4.71 4.60
C THR A 54 3.48 6.11 5.00
N GLY A 55 4.03 6.84 4.03
CA GLY A 55 4.41 8.23 4.24
C GLY A 55 4.89 8.88 2.96
N PRO A 56 4.80 10.20 2.88
CA PRO A 56 5.32 10.95 1.74
C PRO A 56 6.84 11.03 1.79
N PHE A 57 7.47 11.16 0.64
CA PHE A 57 8.88 11.54 0.58
C PHE A 57 9.04 12.99 1.05
N ALA A 58 10.14 13.27 1.76
CA ALA A 58 10.35 14.58 2.38
C ALA A 58 10.37 15.73 1.38
N ASP A 59 10.74 15.46 0.13
CA ASP A 59 10.78 16.47 -0.93
C ASP A 59 9.42 16.69 -1.63
N GLY A 60 8.38 15.96 -1.23
CA GLY A 60 7.06 16.08 -1.84
C GLY A 60 6.90 15.41 -3.19
N SER A 61 7.93 14.68 -3.67
CA SER A 61 7.92 14.07 -5.01
C SER A 61 7.00 12.87 -5.13
N GLY A 62 6.57 12.30 -4.03
CA GLY A 62 5.74 11.10 -4.03
C GLY A 62 5.59 10.53 -2.65
N ALA A 63 5.27 9.23 -2.59
CA ALA A 63 5.06 8.53 -1.34
C ALA A 63 5.52 7.08 -1.45
N LEU A 64 5.84 6.50 -0.31
CA LEU A 64 6.13 5.08 -0.17
C LEU A 64 5.03 4.44 0.68
N ILE A 65 4.47 3.35 0.19
CA ILE A 65 3.45 2.58 0.92
C ILE A 65 3.90 1.13 0.93
N LEU A 66 4.07 0.56 2.11
CA LEU A 66 4.43 -0.85 2.26
C LEU A 66 3.16 -1.66 2.51
N VAL A 67 2.92 -2.66 1.68
CA VAL A 67 1.67 -3.41 1.63
C VAL A 67 1.96 -4.90 1.77
N SER A 68 1.14 -5.59 2.56
CA SER A 68 1.15 -7.05 2.65
C SER A 68 0.15 -7.60 1.64
N ALA A 69 0.63 -8.33 0.65
CA ALA A 69 -0.20 -8.90 -0.41
C ALA A 69 0.42 -10.19 -0.94
N ALA A 70 -0.37 -10.97 -1.65
CA ALA A 70 0.11 -12.23 -2.25
C ALA A 70 1.19 -11.96 -3.31
N ASP A 71 1.02 -10.89 -4.08
CA ASP A 71 1.94 -10.50 -5.15
C ASP A 71 1.71 -9.02 -5.53
N ALA A 72 2.56 -8.51 -6.41
CA ALA A 72 2.49 -7.13 -6.86
C ALA A 72 1.19 -6.85 -7.64
N GLU A 73 0.69 -7.81 -8.41
CA GLU A 73 -0.55 -7.65 -9.17
C GLU A 73 -1.76 -7.48 -8.26
N THR A 74 -1.82 -8.27 -7.18
CA THR A 74 -2.89 -8.15 -6.18
C THR A 74 -2.87 -6.77 -5.53
N ALA A 75 -1.68 -6.27 -5.19
CA ALA A 75 -1.53 -4.92 -4.65
C ALA A 75 -1.97 -3.86 -5.66
N ARG A 76 -1.59 -4.03 -6.92
CA ARG A 76 -1.99 -3.09 -7.99
C ARG A 76 -3.51 -3.01 -8.12
N GLU A 77 -4.19 -4.15 -8.09
CA GLU A 77 -5.65 -4.21 -8.14
C GLU A 77 -6.29 -3.48 -6.96
N LEU A 78 -5.78 -3.70 -5.75
CA LEU A 78 -6.28 -3.02 -4.55
C LEU A 78 -6.13 -1.50 -4.69
N PHE A 79 -4.99 -1.03 -5.19
CA PHE A 79 -4.68 0.40 -5.24
C PHE A 79 -5.48 1.15 -6.30
N ARG A 80 -6.16 0.45 -7.20
CA ARG A 80 -7.15 1.08 -8.11
C ARG A 80 -8.32 1.72 -7.34
N THR A 81 -8.54 1.30 -6.10
CA THR A 81 -9.59 1.87 -5.26
C THR A 81 -9.13 3.07 -4.42
N ASP A 82 -7.84 3.42 -4.48
CA ASP A 82 -7.33 4.61 -3.80
C ASP A 82 -7.98 5.88 -4.39
N PRO A 83 -8.57 6.74 -3.56
CA PRO A 83 -9.15 8.01 -4.03
C PRO A 83 -8.18 8.87 -4.85
N PHE A 84 -6.89 8.88 -4.54
CA PHE A 84 -5.89 9.57 -5.35
C PHE A 84 -5.77 8.98 -6.76
N GLN A 85 -5.78 7.67 -6.88
CA GLN A 85 -5.73 7.00 -8.18
C GLN A 85 -7.00 7.26 -8.97
N GLN A 86 -8.15 7.16 -8.33
CA GLN A 86 -9.45 7.35 -8.98
C GLN A 86 -9.60 8.77 -9.51
N ALA A 87 -9.01 9.74 -8.85
CA ALA A 87 -9.05 11.14 -9.28
C ALA A 87 -7.94 11.51 -10.27
N GLY A 88 -7.08 10.55 -10.65
CA GLY A 88 -6.00 10.79 -11.60
C GLY A 88 -4.88 11.67 -11.04
N LEU A 89 -4.64 11.63 -9.73
CA LEU A 89 -3.70 12.51 -9.03
C LEU A 89 -2.34 11.89 -8.76
N VAL A 90 -2.09 10.69 -9.29
CA VAL A 90 -0.81 9.99 -9.18
C VAL A 90 -0.22 9.86 -10.57
N ASP A 91 0.93 10.48 -10.81
CA ASP A 91 1.57 10.50 -12.12
C ASP A 91 2.06 9.12 -12.53
N SER A 92 2.66 8.39 -11.59
CA SER A 92 3.03 6.99 -11.79
C SER A 92 2.99 6.24 -10.47
N ALA A 93 2.76 4.93 -10.56
CA ALA A 93 2.77 4.04 -9.41
C ALA A 93 3.59 2.82 -9.78
N ARG A 94 4.57 2.50 -8.95
CA ARG A 94 5.43 1.34 -9.12
C ARG A 94 5.18 0.36 -8.00
N PHE A 95 4.96 -0.92 -8.35
CA PHE A 95 4.66 -1.99 -7.41
C PHE A 95 5.77 -3.02 -7.50
N THR A 96 6.59 -3.12 -6.45
CA THR A 96 7.77 -3.98 -6.43
C THR A 96 7.69 -4.91 -5.23
N GLU A 97 7.84 -6.21 -5.45
CA GLU A 97 8.01 -7.15 -4.36
C GLU A 97 9.33 -6.84 -3.65
N TRP A 98 9.25 -6.73 -2.33
CA TRP A 98 10.38 -6.39 -1.49
C TRP A 98 10.49 -7.39 -0.36
N THR A 99 11.69 -7.92 -0.14
CA THR A 99 11.95 -8.91 0.90
C THR A 99 12.71 -8.25 2.05
N PRO A 100 12.04 -7.87 3.13
CA PRO A 100 12.75 -7.35 4.30
C PRO A 100 13.59 -8.47 4.93
N VAL A 101 14.86 -8.19 5.18
CA VAL A 101 15.82 -9.18 5.69
C VAL A 101 16.17 -8.93 7.14
N MET A 102 16.28 -7.66 7.54
CA MET A 102 16.66 -7.26 8.89
C MET A 102 15.80 -6.07 9.31
N GLY A 103 15.46 -6.00 10.58
CA GLY A 103 14.67 -4.90 11.14
C GLY A 103 13.18 -5.14 11.05
N ALA A 104 12.41 -4.10 10.74
CA ALA A 104 10.96 -4.19 10.68
C ALA A 104 10.48 -5.10 9.54
N PHE A 105 9.33 -5.73 9.75
CA PHE A 105 8.61 -6.56 8.76
C PHE A 105 9.32 -7.86 8.34
N THR A 106 10.35 -8.28 9.05
CA THR A 106 11.12 -9.50 8.71
C THR A 106 10.37 -10.79 9.01
N ASP A 107 9.25 -10.72 9.70
CA ASP A 107 8.38 -11.86 10.02
C ASP A 107 7.31 -12.14 8.96
N ARG A 108 7.41 -11.51 7.80
CA ARG A 108 6.44 -11.62 6.71
C ARG A 108 6.78 -12.76 5.74
#